data_1112b173e882a0af10f8fb6b748f366a
#
_entry.id   1112b173e882a0af10f8fb6b748f366a
#
_cell.length_a   1.000
_cell.length_b   1.000
_cell.length_c   1.000
_cell.angle_alpha   90.00
_cell.angle_beta   90.00
_cell.angle_gamma   90.00
#
_symmetry.space_group_name_H-M   'P 1'
#
loop_
_entity.id
_entity.type
_entity.pdbx_description
1 polymer ?
#
loop_
_entity_poly.entity_id
_entity_poly.type
_entity_poly.pdbx_seq_one_letter_code
_entity_poly.pdbx_strand_id
1 'polypeptide(L)'
;MATNETKSVATLNRLLQGELSAVATYDLAIKHLKDESVSELGHNRECHSGRVQALTKRIRELGGVPEMNSGVWVEFTKLVERGASLISSDTVLAALEQGEDIGLKQYREDLEELDPTSRIMIDTDLRVAQDHTHDRLRDLQLARK
;
A
#
# COMPACT_ATOMS: atom_id res chain seq x y z
N MET A 1 28.70 -6.11 10.66
CA MET A 1 28.19 -6.21 9.29
C MET A 1 26.82 -6.86 9.29
N ALA A 2 25.86 -6.27 8.62
CA ALA A 2 24.49 -6.81 8.57
C ALA A 2 24.46 -8.11 7.75
N THR A 3 23.73 -9.12 8.24
CA THR A 3 23.51 -10.36 7.52
C THR A 3 22.54 -10.14 6.38
N ASN A 4 22.46 -11.08 5.42
CA ASN A 4 21.47 -11.04 4.36
C ASN A 4 20.04 -11.02 4.92
N GLU A 5 19.80 -11.77 6.00
CA GLU A 5 18.50 -11.81 6.66
C GLU A 5 18.15 -10.47 7.28
N THR A 6 19.11 -9.78 7.90
CA THR A 6 18.90 -8.45 8.48
C THR A 6 18.53 -7.43 7.40
N LYS A 7 19.22 -7.49 6.25
CA LYS A 7 18.92 -6.61 5.12
C LYS A 7 17.54 -6.90 4.54
N SER A 8 17.19 -8.19 4.39
CA SER A 8 15.86 -8.60 3.94
C SER A 8 14.77 -8.07 4.87
N VAL A 9 14.97 -8.24 6.19
CA VAL A 9 13.99 -7.76 7.18
C VAL A 9 13.80 -6.25 7.07
N ALA A 10 14.88 -5.48 6.91
CA ALA A 10 14.78 -4.03 6.77
C ALA A 10 13.98 -3.64 5.52
N THR A 11 14.24 -4.28 4.39
CA THR A 11 13.52 -4.01 3.15
C THR A 11 12.06 -4.42 3.25
N LEU A 12 11.79 -5.61 3.80
CA LEU A 12 10.42 -6.08 4.00
C LEU A 12 9.64 -5.18 4.95
N ASN A 13 10.27 -4.68 6.01
CA ASN A 13 9.62 -3.76 6.95
C ASN A 13 9.32 -2.41 6.29
N ARG A 14 10.17 -1.94 5.40
CA ARG A 14 9.89 -0.72 4.64
C ARG A 14 8.64 -0.91 3.78
N LEU A 15 8.53 -2.05 3.09
CA LEU A 15 7.33 -2.38 2.32
C LEU A 15 6.11 -2.54 3.21
N LEU A 16 6.27 -3.18 4.37
CA LEU A 16 5.17 -3.35 5.33
C LEU A 16 4.65 -2.01 5.84
N GLN A 17 5.53 -1.05 6.13
CA GLN A 17 5.11 0.29 6.53
C GLN A 17 4.25 0.94 5.44
N GLY A 18 4.65 0.80 4.18
CA GLY A 18 3.87 1.32 3.05
C GLY A 18 2.49 0.68 2.97
N GLU A 19 2.40 -0.62 3.20
CA GLU A 19 1.12 -1.33 3.15
C GLU A 19 0.22 -0.99 4.35
N LEU A 20 0.80 -0.83 5.53
CA LEU A 20 0.04 -0.39 6.70
C LEU A 20 -0.54 1.01 6.47
N SER A 21 0.25 1.90 5.88
CA SER A 21 -0.22 3.24 5.52
C SER A 21 -1.33 3.17 4.47
N ALA A 22 -1.21 2.27 3.49
CA ALA A 22 -2.24 2.07 2.49
C ALA A 22 -3.57 1.65 3.12
N VAL A 23 -3.55 0.65 4.00
CA VAL A 23 -4.77 0.19 4.68
C VAL A 23 -5.42 1.34 5.45
N ALA A 24 -4.63 2.08 6.23
CA ALA A 24 -5.15 3.21 7.01
C ALA A 24 -5.74 4.29 6.10
N THR A 25 -5.10 4.57 4.97
CA THR A 25 -5.56 5.58 4.02
C THR A 25 -6.85 5.15 3.33
N TYR A 26 -6.94 3.89 2.90
CA TYR A 26 -8.18 3.38 2.30
C TYR A 26 -9.33 3.38 3.30
N ASP A 27 -9.08 3.01 4.56
CA ASP A 27 -10.12 3.08 5.60
C ASP A 27 -10.66 4.50 5.74
N LEU A 28 -9.77 5.48 5.75
CA LEU A 28 -10.18 6.88 5.87
C LEU A 28 -10.91 7.36 4.62
N ALA A 29 -10.42 6.99 3.42
CA ALA A 29 -11.04 7.35 2.16
C ALA A 29 -12.48 6.81 2.06
N ILE A 30 -12.68 5.57 2.46
CA ILE A 30 -14.00 4.92 2.42
C ILE A 30 -15.00 5.67 3.32
N LYS A 31 -14.53 6.20 4.44
CA LYS A 31 -15.40 6.99 5.33
C LYS A 31 -15.86 8.30 4.69
N HIS A 32 -15.06 8.89 3.81
CA HIS A 32 -15.37 10.16 3.17
C HIS A 32 -16.18 10.02 1.90
N LEU A 33 -16.19 8.84 1.29
CA LEU A 33 -16.91 8.58 0.06
C LEU A 33 -18.27 7.96 0.35
N LYS A 34 -19.29 8.36 -0.42
CA LYS A 34 -20.64 7.85 -0.26
C LYS A 34 -21.23 7.36 -1.58
N ASP A 35 -20.39 7.19 -2.59
CA ASP A 35 -20.84 6.73 -3.90
C ASP A 35 -20.44 5.26 -4.15
N GLU A 36 -20.67 4.81 -5.35
CA GLU A 36 -20.42 3.43 -5.76
C GLU A 36 -18.93 3.02 -5.76
N SER A 37 -18.02 4.00 -5.74
CA SER A 37 -16.58 3.73 -5.67
C SER A 37 -16.18 3.00 -4.39
N VAL A 38 -16.98 3.10 -3.33
CA VAL A 38 -16.70 2.49 -2.03
C VAL A 38 -16.44 0.98 -2.15
N SER A 39 -17.21 0.30 -2.99
CA SER A 39 -17.05 -1.15 -3.18
C SER A 39 -15.66 -1.49 -3.75
N GLU A 40 -15.24 -0.76 -4.78
CA GLU A 40 -13.94 -0.99 -5.41
C GLU A 40 -12.77 -0.61 -4.49
N LEU A 41 -12.93 0.47 -3.72
CA LEU A 41 -11.94 0.87 -2.72
C LEU A 41 -11.84 -0.18 -1.62
N GLY A 42 -12.96 -0.80 -1.25
CA GLY A 42 -12.96 -1.91 -0.30
C GLY A 42 -12.14 -3.09 -0.80
N HIS A 43 -12.24 -3.42 -2.08
CA HIS A 43 -11.43 -4.49 -2.69
C HIS A 43 -9.93 -4.15 -2.63
N ASN A 44 -9.56 -2.90 -2.93
CA ASN A 44 -8.18 -2.46 -2.82
C ASN A 44 -7.68 -2.53 -1.38
N ARG A 45 -8.50 -2.07 -0.43
CA ARG A 45 -8.19 -2.12 1.00
C ARG A 45 -7.87 -3.55 1.43
N GLU A 46 -8.73 -4.51 1.04
CA GLU A 46 -8.52 -5.91 1.37
C GLU A 46 -7.26 -6.49 0.73
N CYS A 47 -6.94 -6.07 -0.49
CA CYS A 47 -5.73 -6.50 -1.16
C CYS A 47 -4.48 -6.00 -0.41
N HIS A 48 -4.47 -4.73 0.01
CA HIS A 48 -3.38 -4.20 0.82
C HIS A 48 -3.27 -4.91 2.16
N SER A 49 -4.40 -5.21 2.80
CA SER A 49 -4.42 -5.95 4.07
C SER A 49 -3.81 -7.35 3.92
N GLY A 50 -4.10 -8.03 2.81
CA GLY A 50 -3.48 -9.32 2.49
C GLY A 50 -1.97 -9.23 2.37
N ARG A 51 -1.48 -8.14 1.77
CA ARG A 51 -0.04 -7.91 1.65
C ARG A 51 0.61 -7.63 3.02
N VAL A 52 -0.10 -6.90 3.89
CA VAL A 52 0.35 -6.72 5.29
C VAL A 52 0.57 -8.08 5.95
N GLN A 53 -0.37 -8.99 5.80
CA GLN A 53 -0.28 -10.32 6.40
C GLN A 53 0.89 -11.11 5.83
N ALA A 54 1.09 -11.08 4.51
CA ALA A 54 2.16 -11.81 3.85
C ALA A 54 3.54 -11.29 4.29
N LEU A 55 3.71 -9.97 4.32
CA LEU A 55 4.96 -9.35 4.74
C LEU A 55 5.25 -9.62 6.22
N THR A 56 4.24 -9.51 7.06
CA THR A 56 4.36 -9.77 8.50
C THR A 56 4.84 -11.21 8.74
N LYS A 57 4.21 -12.16 8.06
CA LYS A 57 4.56 -13.58 8.18
C LYS A 57 6.01 -13.80 7.75
N ARG A 58 6.41 -13.24 6.61
CA ARG A 58 7.76 -13.44 6.08
C ARG A 58 8.82 -12.85 7.01
N ILE A 59 8.57 -11.66 7.55
CA ILE A 59 9.50 -11.04 8.50
C ILE A 59 9.70 -11.94 9.72
N ARG A 60 8.62 -12.51 10.25
CA ARG A 60 8.70 -13.43 11.39
C ARG A 60 9.46 -14.70 11.04
N GLU A 61 9.26 -15.23 9.84
CA GLU A 61 10.00 -16.42 9.38
C GLU A 61 11.49 -16.17 9.34
N LEU A 62 11.91 -14.92 9.05
CA LEU A 62 13.32 -14.54 9.04
C LEU A 62 13.84 -14.16 10.43
N GLY A 63 13.03 -14.27 11.46
CA GLY A 63 13.42 -13.93 12.83
C GLY A 63 13.38 -12.44 13.13
N GLY A 64 12.78 -11.64 12.26
CA GLY A 64 12.67 -10.21 12.45
C GLY A 64 11.42 -9.81 13.22
N VAL A 65 11.33 -8.53 13.56
CA VAL A 65 10.17 -7.96 14.26
C VAL A 65 9.41 -7.08 13.26
N PRO A 66 8.16 -7.48 12.90
CA PRO A 66 7.38 -6.69 11.95
C PRO A 66 6.95 -5.34 12.52
N GLU A 67 6.92 -4.32 11.66
CA GLU A 67 6.29 -3.05 12.00
C GLU A 67 4.80 -3.28 12.25
N MET A 68 4.25 -2.56 13.23
CA MET A 68 2.86 -2.74 13.64
C MET A 68 1.97 -1.58 13.23
N ASN A 69 2.52 -0.39 13.11
CA ASN A 69 1.77 0.83 12.88
C ASN A 69 2.45 1.70 11.85
N SER A 70 1.64 2.41 11.06
CA SER A 70 2.12 3.44 10.17
C SER A 70 1.01 4.47 9.99
N GLY A 71 1.38 5.70 9.63
CA GLY A 71 0.40 6.77 9.42
C GLY A 71 -0.26 6.69 8.06
N VAL A 72 -1.31 7.48 7.89
CA VAL A 72 -1.99 7.68 6.61
C VAL A 72 -0.98 8.30 5.61
N TRP A 73 -1.12 8.01 4.33
CA TRP A 73 -0.29 8.63 3.30
C TRP A 73 -0.32 10.16 3.42
N VAL A 74 0.85 10.77 3.29
CA VAL A 74 1.01 12.23 3.46
C VAL A 74 0.06 13.02 2.55
N GLU A 75 -0.10 12.59 1.30
CA GLU A 75 -0.98 13.28 0.36
C GLU A 75 -2.42 13.29 0.85
N PHE A 76 -2.88 12.21 1.46
CA PHE A 76 -4.22 12.12 2.00
C PHE A 76 -4.37 12.96 3.27
N THR A 77 -3.35 12.98 4.11
CA THR A 77 -3.33 13.84 5.31
C THR A 77 -3.53 15.31 4.93
N LYS A 78 -2.85 15.75 3.87
CA LYS A 78 -2.98 17.13 3.38
C LYS A 78 -4.41 17.45 2.95
N LEU A 79 -5.10 16.49 2.33
CA LEU A 79 -6.50 16.66 1.93
C LEU A 79 -7.40 16.85 3.14
N VAL A 80 -7.25 15.99 4.14
CA VAL A 80 -8.08 16.04 5.35
C VAL A 80 -7.89 17.37 6.08
N GLU A 81 -6.67 17.89 6.11
CA GLU A 81 -6.37 19.18 6.75
C GLU A 81 -7.07 20.35 6.08
N ARG A 82 -7.41 20.24 4.79
CA ARG A 82 -8.14 21.30 4.06
C ARG A 82 -9.62 21.34 4.41
N GLY A 83 -10.12 20.32 5.12
CA GLY A 83 -11.53 20.27 5.54
C GLY A 83 -12.33 19.27 4.71
N ALA A 84 -13.02 18.38 5.42
CA ALA A 84 -13.76 17.26 4.80
C ALA A 84 -14.85 17.72 3.84
N SER A 85 -15.46 18.89 4.09
CA SER A 85 -16.54 19.42 3.25
C SER A 85 -16.08 19.85 1.86
N LEU A 86 -14.76 20.04 1.68
CA LEU A 86 -14.19 20.47 0.40
C LEU A 86 -13.61 19.31 -0.41
N ILE A 87 -13.72 18.08 0.10
CA ILE A 87 -13.12 16.90 -0.54
C ILE A 87 -14.15 16.25 -1.46
N SER A 88 -13.91 16.30 -2.78
CA SER A 88 -14.70 15.59 -3.76
C SER A 88 -14.20 14.17 -3.93
N SER A 89 -15.06 13.29 -4.46
CA SER A 89 -14.65 11.92 -4.79
C SER A 89 -13.47 11.89 -5.76
N ASP A 90 -13.47 12.78 -6.75
CA ASP A 90 -12.36 12.84 -7.73
C ASP A 90 -11.05 13.19 -7.06
N THR A 91 -11.06 14.10 -6.09
CA THR A 91 -9.87 14.50 -5.33
C THR A 91 -9.36 13.34 -4.48
N VAL A 92 -10.27 12.60 -3.84
CA VAL A 92 -9.90 11.43 -3.04
C VAL A 92 -9.24 10.37 -3.92
N LEU A 93 -9.84 10.06 -5.06
CA LEU A 93 -9.30 9.06 -5.99
C LEU A 93 -7.93 9.47 -6.53
N ALA A 94 -7.74 10.76 -6.82
CA ALA A 94 -6.43 11.27 -7.28
C ALA A 94 -5.35 11.11 -6.22
N ALA A 95 -5.68 11.39 -4.95
CA ALA A 95 -4.74 11.22 -3.84
C ALA A 95 -4.37 9.75 -3.64
N LEU A 96 -5.35 8.85 -3.75
CA LEU A 96 -5.10 7.42 -3.65
C LEU A 96 -4.22 6.94 -4.80
N GLU A 97 -4.42 7.46 -6.01
CA GLU A 97 -3.57 7.10 -7.15
C GLU A 97 -2.12 7.48 -6.92
N GLN A 98 -1.88 8.67 -6.35
CA GLN A 98 -0.52 9.07 -6.01
C GLN A 98 0.14 8.09 -5.04
N GLY A 99 -0.62 7.61 -4.05
CA GLY A 99 -0.13 6.60 -3.12
C GLY A 99 0.16 5.26 -3.81
N GLU A 100 -0.71 4.84 -4.73
CA GLU A 100 -0.50 3.62 -5.50
C GLU A 100 0.75 3.74 -6.40
N ASP A 101 0.97 4.90 -7.00
CA ASP A 101 2.19 5.16 -7.80
C ASP A 101 3.45 5.02 -6.96
N ILE A 102 3.44 5.58 -5.75
CA ILE A 102 4.57 5.46 -4.82
C ILE A 102 4.78 3.99 -4.45
N GLY A 103 3.69 3.25 -4.23
CA GLY A 103 3.76 1.82 -3.94
C GLY A 103 4.41 1.01 -5.06
N LEU A 104 4.06 1.31 -6.32
CA LEU A 104 4.70 0.66 -7.47
C LEU A 104 6.20 0.88 -7.46
N LYS A 105 6.63 2.10 -7.16
CA LYS A 105 8.03 2.44 -7.09
C LYS A 105 8.72 1.70 -5.95
N GLN A 106 8.09 1.65 -4.77
CA GLN A 106 8.65 0.97 -3.61
C GLN A 106 8.91 -0.52 -3.85
N TYR A 107 8.03 -1.18 -4.61
CA TYR A 107 8.19 -2.60 -4.93
C TYR A 107 9.30 -2.86 -5.96
N ARG A 108 9.96 -1.83 -6.46
CA ARG A 108 11.09 -1.92 -7.39
C ARG A 108 12.41 -1.52 -6.75
N GLU A 109 12.37 -0.97 -5.53
CA GLU A 109 13.56 -0.48 -4.84
C GLU A 109 14.15 -1.57 -3.94
N ASP A 110 15.48 -1.59 -3.88
CA ASP A 110 16.26 -2.41 -2.93
C ASP A 110 15.97 -3.93 -3.01
N LEU A 111 15.52 -4.40 -4.16
CA LEU A 111 15.21 -5.84 -4.33
C LEU A 111 16.44 -6.72 -4.19
N GLU A 112 17.61 -6.17 -4.48
CA GLU A 112 18.90 -6.88 -4.31
C GLU A 112 19.25 -7.12 -2.85
N GLU A 113 18.59 -6.42 -1.92
CA GLU A 113 18.80 -6.63 -0.49
C GLU A 113 17.98 -7.82 0.05
N LEU A 114 17.07 -8.36 -0.76
CA LEU A 114 16.19 -9.45 -0.35
C LEU A 114 16.86 -10.81 -0.50
N ASP A 115 16.58 -11.70 0.44
CA ASP A 115 16.94 -13.11 0.28
C ASP A 115 16.14 -13.72 -0.88
N PRO A 116 16.60 -14.84 -1.49
CA PRO A 116 15.94 -15.40 -2.68
C PRO A 116 14.46 -15.72 -2.50
N THR A 117 14.06 -16.28 -1.36
CA THR A 117 12.67 -16.64 -1.12
C THR A 117 11.78 -15.40 -1.02
N SER A 118 12.24 -14.36 -0.30
CA SER A 118 11.50 -13.10 -0.20
C SER A 118 11.43 -12.41 -1.57
N ARG A 119 12.52 -12.46 -2.36
CA ARG A 119 12.54 -11.88 -3.70
C ARG A 119 11.49 -12.50 -4.60
N ILE A 120 11.35 -13.84 -4.54
CA ILE A 120 10.34 -14.54 -5.33
C ILE A 120 8.95 -14.11 -4.89
N MET A 121 8.68 -14.03 -3.59
CA MET A 121 7.39 -13.58 -3.08
C MET A 121 7.03 -12.20 -3.60
N ILE A 122 7.97 -11.26 -3.57
CA ILE A 122 7.75 -9.91 -4.09
C ILE A 122 7.47 -9.95 -5.60
N ASP A 123 8.33 -10.62 -6.37
CA ASP A 123 8.22 -10.61 -7.83
C ASP A 123 6.97 -11.30 -8.36
N THR A 124 6.55 -12.42 -7.73
CA THR A 124 5.43 -13.22 -8.24
C THR A 124 4.08 -12.82 -7.66
N ASP A 125 4.05 -12.33 -6.42
CA ASP A 125 2.78 -12.10 -5.72
C ASP A 125 2.52 -10.64 -5.39
N LEU A 126 3.40 -10.00 -4.60
CA LEU A 126 3.08 -8.69 -4.05
C LEU A 126 3.18 -7.57 -5.07
N ARG A 127 4.16 -7.63 -5.96
CA ARG A 127 4.28 -6.62 -7.03
C ARG A 127 3.12 -6.73 -8.01
N VAL A 128 2.70 -7.95 -8.33
CA VAL A 128 1.54 -8.17 -9.18
C VAL A 128 0.27 -7.64 -8.52
N ALA A 129 0.11 -7.87 -7.22
CA ALA A 129 -1.02 -7.33 -6.45
C ALA A 129 -1.01 -5.80 -6.47
N GLN A 130 0.17 -5.18 -6.37
CA GLN A 130 0.28 -3.71 -6.45
C GLN A 130 -0.15 -3.19 -7.83
N ASP A 131 0.23 -3.88 -8.89
CA ASP A 131 -0.24 -3.53 -10.24
C ASP A 131 -1.76 -3.57 -10.31
N HIS A 132 -2.38 -4.58 -9.71
CA HIS A 132 -3.84 -4.71 -9.70
C HIS A 132 -4.55 -3.59 -8.94
N THR A 133 -4.04 -3.22 -7.76
CA THR A 133 -4.68 -2.12 -6.99
C THR A 133 -4.49 -0.79 -7.68
N HIS A 134 -3.33 -0.56 -8.31
CA HIS A 134 -3.08 0.64 -9.08
C HIS A 134 -4.03 0.72 -10.29
N ASP A 135 -4.15 -0.36 -11.04
CA ASP A 135 -4.98 -0.40 -12.24
C ASP A 135 -6.46 -0.24 -11.92
N ARG A 136 -6.92 -0.86 -10.83
CA ARG A 136 -8.32 -0.72 -10.40
C ARG A 136 -8.65 0.75 -10.11
N LEU A 137 -7.73 1.45 -9.46
CA LEU A 137 -7.92 2.84 -9.13
C LEU A 137 -7.93 3.72 -10.39
N ARG A 138 -7.02 3.45 -11.31
CA ARG A 138 -7.00 4.14 -12.60
C ARG A 138 -8.31 3.93 -13.34
N ASP A 139 -8.82 2.70 -13.36
CA ASP A 139 -10.08 2.38 -14.04
C ASP A 139 -11.26 3.11 -13.39
N LEU A 140 -11.28 3.22 -12.07
CA LEU A 140 -12.29 4.00 -11.37
C LEU A 140 -12.28 5.46 -11.79
N GLN A 141 -11.10 6.06 -11.91
CA GLN A 141 -10.98 7.44 -12.34
C GLN A 141 -11.44 7.63 -13.79
N LEU A 142 -11.08 6.71 -14.67
CA LEU A 142 -11.47 6.78 -16.08
C LEU A 142 -12.99 6.65 -16.23
N ALA A 143 -13.62 5.81 -15.43
CA ALA A 143 -15.09 5.62 -15.49
C ALA A 143 -15.87 6.86 -15.06
N ARG A 144 -15.24 7.79 -14.34
CA ARG A 144 -15.87 9.02 -13.85
C ARG A 144 -15.75 10.20 -14.82
N LYS A 145 -15.02 10.06 -15.90
CA LYS A 145 -14.83 11.14 -16.89
C LYS A 145 -15.91 11.15 -17.95
#